data_aee3b1fb46844c100fa77e497d7f90da
#
_entry.id   aee3b1fb46844c100fa77e497d7f90da
#
_cell.length_a   1.000
_cell.length_b   1.000
_cell.length_c   1.000
_cell.angle_alpha   90.00
_cell.angle_beta   90.00
_cell.angle_gamma   90.00
#
_symmetry.space_group_name_H-M   'P 1'
#
loop_
_entity.id
_entity.type
_entity.pdbx_description
1 polymer ?
#
loop_
_entity_poly.entity_id
_entity_poly.type
_entity_poly.pdbx_seq_one_letter_code
_entity_poly.pdbx_strand_id
1 'polypeptide(L)'
;MLDAGEKVRVALVVVDEAHCISQWGHDFRPAFVEMLHSIKALGRPPILALTATATPAVMTDILHQLGMNNASVVNTSVYRANLRFAVEQFTNPQQKRTRLVDEVREREGAGIVYCSTVAECNAVHAALLDAGVDARRYNGKMSTSDRAEAQDSFMENRARVIVATNAFGMGIDKPDIRFVIHAQMLGSLEAYYQEAGRAGRDGEPADCIPVVRTQGQTRPAIFPGRPLSRCRTGFMYRGCLAKACWRKMAVKRLSNR
;
A
#
# COMPACT_ATOMS: atom_id res chain seq x y z
N MET A 1 5.73 -31.50 14.93
CA MET A 1 5.83 -32.82 14.28
C MET A 1 4.47 -33.46 14.44
N LEU A 2 3.69 -33.55 13.39
CA LEU A 2 2.41 -34.28 13.39
C LEU A 2 2.73 -35.75 13.29
N ASP A 3 2.11 -36.55 14.15
CA ASP A 3 2.30 -37.99 14.21
C ASP A 3 1.85 -38.63 12.89
N ALA A 4 2.67 -39.52 12.33
CA ALA A 4 2.50 -40.07 10.97
C ALA A 4 1.27 -40.98 10.78
N GLY A 5 0.35 -41.02 11.73
CA GLY A 5 -0.85 -41.87 11.74
C GLY A 5 -2.18 -41.12 11.55
N GLU A 6 -2.26 -39.84 11.84
CA GLU A 6 -3.50 -39.08 11.68
C GLU A 6 -3.60 -38.43 10.30
N LYS A 7 -4.55 -38.90 9.49
CA LYS A 7 -4.92 -38.22 8.24
C LYS A 7 -5.67 -36.92 8.58
N VAL A 8 -4.93 -35.82 8.74
CA VAL A 8 -5.53 -34.50 8.90
C VAL A 8 -6.30 -34.15 7.62
N ARG A 9 -7.62 -33.98 7.75
CA ARG A 9 -8.48 -33.57 6.65
C ARG A 9 -8.53 -32.03 6.63
N VAL A 10 -7.91 -31.41 5.62
CA VAL A 10 -7.98 -29.97 5.40
C VAL A 10 -9.38 -29.60 4.89
N ALA A 11 -10.10 -28.79 5.66
CA ALA A 11 -11.47 -28.38 5.32
C ALA A 11 -11.50 -27.14 4.40
N LEU A 12 -10.52 -26.26 4.49
CA LEU A 12 -10.41 -25.02 3.73
C LEU A 12 -8.95 -24.62 3.59
N VAL A 13 -8.57 -24.11 2.43
CA VAL A 13 -7.30 -23.41 2.20
C VAL A 13 -7.60 -21.93 2.01
N VAL A 14 -6.97 -21.07 2.80
CA VAL A 14 -7.03 -19.62 2.66
C VAL A 14 -5.72 -19.15 2.05
N VAL A 15 -5.81 -18.45 0.91
CA VAL A 15 -4.69 -17.84 0.21
C VAL A 15 -4.82 -16.33 0.37
N ASP A 16 -4.06 -15.78 1.30
CA ASP A 16 -3.97 -14.32 1.47
C ASP A 16 -2.96 -13.73 0.48
N GLU A 17 -3.13 -12.45 0.15
CA GLU A 17 -2.36 -11.74 -0.87
C GLU A 17 -2.31 -12.51 -2.20
N ALA A 18 -3.44 -13.07 -2.61
CA ALA A 18 -3.54 -13.94 -3.78
C ALA A 18 -3.06 -13.28 -5.09
N HIS A 19 -2.96 -11.95 -5.14
CA HIS A 19 -2.38 -11.23 -6.28
C HIS A 19 -0.91 -11.62 -6.55
N CYS A 20 -0.19 -12.12 -5.53
CA CYS A 20 1.18 -12.61 -5.66
C CYS A 20 1.32 -13.87 -6.54
N ILE A 21 0.21 -14.56 -6.83
CA ILE A 21 0.19 -15.71 -7.74
C ILE A 21 0.25 -15.26 -9.21
N SER A 22 -0.30 -14.09 -9.50
CA SER A 22 -0.41 -13.59 -10.86
C SER A 22 0.90 -13.00 -11.36
N GLN A 23 1.37 -13.44 -12.52
CA GLN A 23 2.52 -12.81 -13.20
C GLN A 23 2.22 -11.37 -13.65
N TRP A 24 0.95 -11.01 -13.75
CA TRP A 24 0.48 -9.65 -14.04
C TRP A 24 0.30 -8.81 -12.77
N GLY A 25 0.48 -9.41 -11.59
CA GLY A 25 0.46 -8.72 -10.30
C GLY A 25 1.75 -7.92 -10.08
N HIS A 26 1.66 -6.88 -9.28
CA HIS A 26 2.80 -6.01 -8.96
C HIS A 26 3.83 -6.67 -8.02
N ASP A 27 3.49 -7.78 -7.38
CA ASP A 27 4.32 -8.51 -6.41
C ASP A 27 4.29 -10.04 -6.66
N PHE A 28 4.57 -10.45 -7.91
CA PHE A 28 4.61 -11.86 -8.26
C PHE A 28 5.68 -12.62 -7.46
N ARG A 29 5.28 -13.74 -6.86
CA ARG A 29 6.16 -14.61 -6.08
C ARG A 29 6.09 -16.05 -6.55
N PRO A 30 7.18 -16.60 -7.12
CA PRO A 30 7.21 -17.98 -7.62
C PRO A 30 6.81 -19.04 -6.58
N ALA A 31 7.12 -18.80 -5.29
CA ALA A 31 6.74 -19.70 -4.19
C ALA A 31 5.23 -19.94 -4.07
N PHE A 32 4.39 -18.99 -4.49
CA PHE A 32 2.94 -19.18 -4.51
C PHE A 32 2.49 -20.18 -5.58
N VAL A 33 3.25 -20.33 -6.67
CA VAL A 33 2.97 -21.32 -7.71
C VAL A 33 3.24 -22.74 -7.18
N GLU A 34 4.28 -22.92 -6.36
CA GLU A 34 4.60 -24.21 -5.73
C GLU A 34 3.52 -24.65 -4.74
N MET A 35 2.81 -23.70 -4.11
CA MET A 35 1.70 -23.97 -3.22
C MET A 35 0.56 -24.76 -3.92
N LEU A 36 0.39 -24.57 -5.24
CA LEU A 36 -0.62 -25.30 -6.01
C LEU A 36 -0.41 -26.80 -6.00
N HIS A 37 0.84 -27.26 -6.00
CA HIS A 37 1.16 -28.68 -5.90
C HIS A 37 0.74 -29.21 -4.52
N SER A 38 0.99 -28.46 -3.47
CA SER A 38 0.58 -28.80 -2.10
C SER A 38 -0.94 -28.86 -1.96
N ILE A 39 -1.68 -27.91 -2.54
CA ILE A 39 -3.16 -27.91 -2.54
C ILE A 39 -3.72 -29.16 -3.27
N LYS A 40 -3.09 -29.55 -4.39
CA LYS A 40 -3.48 -30.77 -5.11
C LYS A 40 -3.22 -32.03 -4.27
N ALA A 41 -2.08 -32.10 -3.59
CA ALA A 41 -1.72 -33.21 -2.71
C ALA A 41 -2.67 -33.35 -1.50
N LEU A 42 -3.26 -32.23 -1.03
CA LEU A 42 -4.26 -32.20 0.03
C LEU A 42 -5.68 -32.62 -0.43
N GLY A 43 -5.85 -33.08 -1.67
CA GLY A 43 -7.15 -33.53 -2.20
C GLY A 43 -8.05 -32.40 -2.69
N ARG A 44 -7.50 -31.25 -3.02
CA ARG A 44 -8.21 -30.05 -3.53
C ARG A 44 -9.37 -29.61 -2.61
N PRO A 45 -9.08 -29.22 -1.38
CA PRO A 45 -10.09 -28.65 -0.50
C PRO A 45 -10.64 -27.35 -1.10
N PRO A 46 -11.79 -26.83 -0.63
CA PRO A 46 -12.28 -25.51 -0.97
C PRO A 46 -11.19 -24.44 -0.75
N ILE A 47 -11.14 -23.46 -1.66
CA ILE A 47 -10.14 -22.38 -1.62
C ILE A 47 -10.86 -21.05 -1.43
N LEU A 48 -10.38 -20.25 -0.49
CA LEU A 48 -10.72 -18.84 -0.32
C LEU A 48 -9.49 -18.00 -0.69
N ALA A 49 -9.55 -17.28 -1.79
CA ALA A 49 -8.49 -16.36 -2.21
C ALA A 49 -8.85 -14.93 -1.81
N LEU A 50 -7.96 -14.27 -1.08
CA LEU A 50 -8.13 -12.91 -0.57
C LEU A 50 -7.05 -12.00 -1.17
N THR A 51 -7.46 -10.81 -1.58
CA THR A 51 -6.52 -9.75 -2.00
C THR A 51 -7.15 -8.38 -1.90
N ALA A 52 -6.39 -7.40 -1.45
CA ALA A 52 -6.82 -6.00 -1.39
C ALA A 52 -6.66 -5.27 -2.72
N THR A 53 -5.81 -5.78 -3.63
CA THR A 53 -5.39 -5.07 -4.85
C THR A 53 -5.38 -6.02 -6.04
N ALA A 54 -6.50 -6.16 -6.73
CA ALA A 54 -6.56 -6.97 -7.95
C ALA A 54 -7.31 -6.24 -9.06
N THR A 55 -6.66 -6.09 -10.22
CA THR A 55 -7.34 -5.68 -11.45
C THR A 55 -8.15 -6.85 -12.01
N PRO A 56 -9.12 -6.61 -12.90
CA PRO A 56 -9.87 -7.70 -13.53
C PRO A 56 -8.96 -8.77 -14.19
N ALA A 57 -7.86 -8.36 -14.79
CA ALA A 57 -6.89 -9.27 -15.40
C ALA A 57 -6.20 -10.14 -14.34
N VAL A 58 -5.78 -9.53 -13.22
CA VAL A 58 -5.17 -10.24 -12.09
C VAL A 58 -6.18 -11.20 -11.45
N MET A 59 -7.44 -10.79 -11.28
CA MET A 59 -8.49 -11.68 -10.75
C MET A 59 -8.70 -12.90 -11.64
N THR A 60 -8.79 -12.72 -12.96
CA THR A 60 -8.94 -13.83 -13.91
C THR A 60 -7.75 -14.79 -13.82
N ASP A 61 -6.53 -14.25 -13.74
CA ASP A 61 -5.32 -15.06 -13.61
C ASP A 61 -5.28 -15.83 -12.29
N ILE A 62 -5.63 -15.21 -11.16
CA ILE A 62 -5.75 -15.89 -9.86
C ILE A 62 -6.70 -17.09 -9.94
N LEU A 63 -7.89 -16.89 -10.48
CA LEU A 63 -8.88 -17.96 -10.63
C LEU A 63 -8.34 -19.11 -11.48
N HIS A 64 -7.69 -18.78 -12.59
CA HIS A 64 -7.07 -19.76 -13.48
C HIS A 64 -5.93 -20.52 -12.79
N GLN A 65 -5.00 -19.81 -12.19
CA GLN A 65 -3.84 -20.39 -11.52
C GLN A 65 -4.25 -21.30 -10.34
N LEU A 66 -5.22 -20.88 -9.53
CA LEU A 66 -5.74 -21.68 -8.42
C LEU A 66 -6.68 -22.81 -8.88
N GLY A 67 -7.05 -22.86 -10.15
CA GLY A 67 -8.00 -23.84 -10.69
C GLY A 67 -9.39 -23.71 -10.07
N MET A 68 -9.81 -22.49 -9.74
CA MET A 68 -11.10 -22.16 -9.13
C MET A 68 -12.18 -22.04 -10.22
N ASN A 69 -12.68 -23.18 -10.68
CA ASN A 69 -13.80 -23.20 -11.61
C ASN A 69 -15.09 -22.87 -10.87
N ASN A 70 -15.93 -22.00 -11.45
CA ASN A 70 -17.21 -21.56 -10.86
C ASN A 70 -17.06 -20.82 -9.51
N ALA A 71 -15.97 -20.08 -9.31
CA ALA A 71 -15.77 -19.31 -8.10
C ALA A 71 -16.76 -18.15 -7.99
N SER A 72 -17.30 -17.92 -6.80
CA SER A 72 -18.00 -16.69 -6.49
C SER A 72 -16.98 -15.58 -6.22
N VAL A 73 -17.06 -14.48 -6.98
CA VAL A 73 -16.19 -13.32 -6.80
C VAL A 73 -16.95 -12.23 -6.05
N VAL A 74 -16.47 -11.90 -4.85
CA VAL A 74 -16.99 -10.79 -4.05
C VAL A 74 -16.03 -9.62 -4.18
N ASN A 75 -16.49 -8.51 -4.74
CA ASN A 75 -15.71 -7.28 -4.86
C ASN A 75 -16.45 -6.14 -4.16
N THR A 76 -15.93 -5.72 -3.00
CA THR A 76 -16.54 -4.69 -2.14
C THR A 76 -16.09 -3.27 -2.47
N SER A 77 -15.29 -3.09 -3.52
CA SER A 77 -14.64 -1.83 -3.85
C SER A 77 -13.45 -1.50 -2.92
N VAL A 78 -12.43 -0.90 -3.49
CA VAL A 78 -11.26 -0.39 -2.75
C VAL A 78 -11.42 1.07 -2.32
N TYR A 79 -12.56 1.69 -2.64
CA TYR A 79 -12.77 3.11 -2.35
C TYR A 79 -12.94 3.35 -0.84
N ARG A 80 -12.10 4.22 -0.32
CA ARG A 80 -12.11 4.69 1.07
C ARG A 80 -12.44 6.18 1.10
N ALA A 81 -13.67 6.53 1.49
CA ALA A 81 -14.18 7.91 1.47
C ALA A 81 -13.46 8.85 2.45
N ASN A 82 -12.87 8.28 3.49
CA ASN A 82 -12.14 9.01 4.53
C ASN A 82 -10.68 9.35 4.15
N LEU A 83 -10.16 8.79 3.05
CA LEU A 83 -8.80 9.11 2.60
C LEU A 83 -8.80 10.29 1.63
N ARG A 84 -8.01 11.31 1.94
CA ARG A 84 -7.77 12.47 1.07
C ARG A 84 -6.45 12.27 0.33
N PHE A 85 -6.51 12.21 -1.00
CA PHE A 85 -5.33 12.09 -1.84
C PHE A 85 -4.95 13.46 -2.39
N ALA A 86 -3.75 13.92 -2.07
CA ALA A 86 -3.14 15.14 -2.61
C ALA A 86 -1.77 14.81 -3.22
N VAL A 87 -1.22 15.71 -4.02
CA VAL A 87 0.13 15.57 -4.59
C VAL A 87 0.87 16.87 -4.36
N GLU A 88 1.97 16.80 -3.62
CA GLU A 88 2.87 17.93 -3.46
C GLU A 88 3.99 17.87 -4.49
N GLN A 89 4.17 19.00 -5.20
CA GLN A 89 5.15 19.09 -6.27
C GLN A 89 6.26 20.08 -5.91
N PHE A 90 7.49 19.74 -6.25
CA PHE A 90 8.65 20.62 -6.12
C PHE A 90 9.50 20.59 -7.39
N THR A 91 10.16 21.69 -7.68
CA THR A 91 11.07 21.82 -8.84
C THR A 91 12.53 21.65 -8.44
N ASN A 92 12.89 22.12 -7.25
CA ASN A 92 14.25 22.09 -6.73
C ASN A 92 14.43 20.92 -5.74
N PRO A 93 15.38 19.99 -5.97
CA PRO A 93 15.64 18.86 -5.08
C PRO A 93 15.98 19.27 -3.62
N GLN A 94 16.60 20.44 -3.42
CA GLN A 94 16.93 20.93 -2.09
C GLN A 94 15.68 21.32 -1.29
N GLN A 95 14.62 21.77 -1.97
CA GLN A 95 13.34 22.11 -1.35
C GLN A 95 12.52 20.88 -0.94
N LYS A 96 12.80 19.72 -1.53
CA LYS A 96 12.04 18.48 -1.27
C LYS A 96 11.98 18.15 0.23
N ARG A 97 13.15 18.15 0.88
CA ARG A 97 13.27 17.75 2.29
C ARG A 97 12.58 18.76 3.21
N THR A 98 12.81 20.06 2.97
CA THR A 98 12.13 21.13 3.71
C THR A 98 10.62 20.98 3.57
N ARG A 99 10.12 20.83 2.33
CA ARG A 99 8.70 20.67 2.09
C ARG A 99 8.11 19.42 2.77
N LEU A 100 8.84 18.31 2.76
CA LEU A 100 8.41 17.09 3.44
C LEU A 100 8.33 17.29 4.96
N VAL A 101 9.29 18.00 5.55
CA VAL A 101 9.27 18.35 6.98
C VAL A 101 8.08 19.25 7.30
N ASP A 102 7.81 20.27 6.45
CA ASP A 102 6.66 21.16 6.60
C ASP A 102 5.35 20.39 6.55
N GLU A 103 5.20 19.50 5.56
CA GLU A 103 4.02 18.63 5.42
C GLU A 103 3.76 17.77 6.66
N VAL A 104 4.83 17.25 7.30
CA VAL A 104 4.71 16.49 8.55
C VAL A 104 4.34 17.40 9.73
N ARG A 105 4.89 18.63 9.80
CA ARG A 105 4.65 19.57 10.91
C ARG A 105 3.23 20.15 10.87
N GLU A 106 2.70 20.40 9.69
CA GLU A 106 1.36 20.96 9.48
C GLU A 106 0.23 19.97 9.84
N ARG A 107 0.55 18.70 10.05
CA ARG A 107 -0.44 17.66 10.36
C ARG A 107 -0.34 17.19 11.80
N GLU A 108 -1.48 16.90 12.35
CA GLU A 108 -1.61 16.32 13.68
C GLU A 108 -1.74 14.79 13.62
N GLY A 109 -1.53 14.14 14.77
CA GLY A 109 -1.69 12.70 14.92
C GLY A 109 -0.52 11.86 14.39
N ALA A 110 -0.71 10.56 14.40
CA ALA A 110 0.29 9.60 13.98
C ALA A 110 0.43 9.56 12.46
N GLY A 111 1.66 9.42 11.96
CA GLY A 111 1.92 9.37 10.52
C GLY A 111 3.06 8.48 10.09
N ILE A 112 3.02 8.09 8.81
CA ILE A 112 4.09 7.31 8.17
C ILE A 112 4.70 8.15 7.05
N VAL A 113 6.03 8.16 6.98
CA VAL A 113 6.77 8.72 5.84
C VAL A 113 7.53 7.60 5.14
N TYR A 114 7.07 7.23 3.95
CA TYR A 114 7.73 6.20 3.15
C TYR A 114 8.85 6.78 2.29
N CYS A 115 10.01 6.10 2.33
CA CYS A 115 11.21 6.41 1.57
C CYS A 115 11.64 5.19 0.74
N SER A 116 12.08 5.38 -0.50
CA SER A 116 12.50 4.27 -1.35
C SER A 116 13.86 3.69 -0.99
N THR A 117 14.70 4.44 -0.28
CA THR A 117 16.06 4.00 0.10
C THR A 117 16.34 4.20 1.57
N VAL A 118 17.26 3.38 2.10
CA VAL A 118 17.74 3.52 3.49
C VAL A 118 18.41 4.87 3.71
N ALA A 119 19.17 5.38 2.74
CA ALA A 119 19.84 6.67 2.82
C ALA A 119 18.83 7.82 2.95
N GLU A 120 17.77 7.81 2.13
CA GLU A 120 16.69 8.80 2.20
C GLU A 120 15.94 8.70 3.54
N CYS A 121 15.64 7.48 4.00
CA CYS A 121 14.99 7.23 5.28
C CYS A 121 15.79 7.85 6.44
N ASN A 122 17.10 7.64 6.46
CA ASN A 122 17.98 8.21 7.48
C ASN A 122 18.02 9.75 7.40
N ALA A 123 18.11 10.31 6.19
CA ALA A 123 18.20 11.75 5.98
C ALA A 123 16.87 12.47 6.33
N VAL A 124 15.73 11.87 6.02
CA VAL A 124 14.40 12.40 6.37
C VAL A 124 14.19 12.30 7.89
N HIS A 125 14.55 11.17 8.50
CA HIS A 125 14.45 11.00 9.94
C HIS A 125 15.27 12.07 10.69
N ALA A 126 16.54 12.29 10.31
CA ALA A 126 17.38 13.32 10.91
C ALA A 126 16.73 14.71 10.78
N ALA A 127 16.24 15.07 9.58
CA ALA A 127 15.62 16.36 9.35
C ALA A 127 14.33 16.57 10.18
N LEU A 128 13.56 15.52 10.43
CA LEU A 128 12.38 15.58 11.31
C LEU A 128 12.77 15.79 12.76
N LEU A 129 13.80 15.11 13.24
CA LEU A 129 14.33 15.31 14.61
C LEU A 129 14.85 16.75 14.79
N ASP A 130 15.64 17.26 13.82
CA ASP A 130 16.16 18.63 13.83
C ASP A 130 15.01 19.68 13.84
N ALA A 131 13.85 19.34 13.26
CA ALA A 131 12.66 20.15 13.27
C ALA A 131 11.77 19.97 14.53
N GLY A 132 12.22 19.19 15.51
CA GLY A 132 11.52 18.93 16.76
C GLY A 132 10.34 17.95 16.65
N VAL A 133 10.29 17.15 15.57
CA VAL A 133 9.28 16.12 15.40
C VAL A 133 9.74 14.82 16.06
N ASP A 134 8.93 14.26 16.96
CA ASP A 134 9.20 12.93 17.52
C ASP A 134 8.98 11.85 16.46
N ALA A 135 10.09 11.35 15.93
CA ALA A 135 10.10 10.39 14.85
C ALA A 135 11.00 9.18 15.17
N ARG A 136 10.63 8.03 14.65
CA ARG A 136 11.47 6.81 14.63
C ARG A 136 11.73 6.41 13.18
N ARG A 137 12.86 5.77 12.94
CA ARG A 137 13.18 5.18 11.63
C ARG A 137 12.96 3.67 11.64
N TYR A 138 12.59 3.13 10.48
CA TYR A 138 12.44 1.68 10.29
C TYR A 138 12.92 1.28 8.89
N ASN A 139 13.94 0.44 8.80
CA ASN A 139 14.43 -0.05 7.52
C ASN A 139 15.10 -1.42 7.65
N GLY A 140 15.30 -2.09 6.51
CA GLY A 140 15.81 -3.45 6.46
C GLY A 140 17.28 -3.64 6.91
N LYS A 141 18.05 -2.54 7.10
CA LYS A 141 19.43 -2.61 7.61
C LYS A 141 19.53 -2.51 9.13
N MET A 142 18.42 -2.22 9.82
CA MET A 142 18.38 -2.17 11.27
C MET A 142 18.36 -3.58 11.85
N SER A 143 18.86 -3.73 13.07
CA SER A 143 18.74 -4.98 13.82
C SER A 143 17.28 -5.34 14.08
N THR A 144 16.99 -6.60 14.37
CA THR A 144 15.63 -7.05 14.69
C THR A 144 15.09 -6.35 15.95
N SER A 145 15.94 -6.15 16.96
CA SER A 145 15.58 -5.45 18.20
C SER A 145 15.25 -3.97 17.95
N ASP A 146 16.08 -3.25 17.18
CA ASP A 146 15.82 -1.85 16.87
C ASP A 146 14.53 -1.65 16.05
N ARG A 147 14.25 -2.60 15.14
CA ARG A 147 12.99 -2.58 14.36
C ARG A 147 11.79 -2.80 15.26
N ALA A 148 11.87 -3.77 16.18
CA ALA A 148 10.79 -4.03 17.12
C ALA A 148 10.53 -2.81 18.01
N GLU A 149 11.58 -2.21 18.59
CA GLU A 149 11.46 -1.01 19.43
C GLU A 149 10.85 0.18 18.66
N ALA A 150 11.30 0.43 17.42
CA ALA A 150 10.76 1.50 16.60
C ALA A 150 9.28 1.27 16.28
N GLN A 151 8.91 0.03 15.97
CA GLN A 151 7.52 -0.36 15.71
C GLN A 151 6.66 -0.21 16.97
N ASP A 152 7.08 -0.75 18.10
CA ASP A 152 6.36 -0.67 19.36
C ASP A 152 6.18 0.78 19.81
N SER A 153 7.24 1.60 19.68
CA SER A 153 7.17 3.03 19.96
C SER A 153 6.11 3.74 19.13
N PHE A 154 5.97 3.40 17.86
CA PHE A 154 4.96 3.97 16.98
C PHE A 154 3.55 3.42 17.26
N MET A 155 3.43 2.13 17.49
CA MET A 155 2.13 1.49 17.79
C MET A 155 1.53 2.01 19.10
N GLU A 156 2.36 2.25 20.12
CA GLU A 156 1.96 2.73 21.46
C GLU A 156 1.86 4.26 21.56
N ASN A 157 1.99 4.99 20.44
CA ASN A 157 2.00 6.48 20.41
C ASN A 157 3.16 7.12 21.21
N ARG A 158 4.23 6.38 21.50
CA ARG A 158 5.46 6.93 22.08
C ARG A 158 6.30 7.70 21.04
N ALA A 159 6.06 7.42 19.76
CA ALA A 159 6.57 8.18 18.63
C ALA A 159 5.41 8.59 17.72
N ARG A 160 5.37 9.86 17.33
CA ARG A 160 4.32 10.40 16.47
C ARG A 160 4.48 9.97 15.00
N VAL A 161 5.71 9.87 14.53
CA VAL A 161 6.00 9.60 13.11
C VAL A 161 6.95 8.43 12.98
N ILE A 162 6.68 7.56 12.02
CA ILE A 162 7.64 6.57 11.59
C ILE A 162 8.13 6.87 10.17
N VAL A 163 9.44 6.97 10.00
CA VAL A 163 10.09 7.12 8.69
C VAL A 163 10.60 5.76 8.26
N ALA A 164 10.07 5.23 7.18
CA ALA A 164 10.29 3.84 6.83
C ALA A 164 10.56 3.60 5.34
N THR A 165 11.24 2.50 5.06
CA THR A 165 11.22 1.90 3.72
C THR A 165 10.01 0.95 3.62
N ASN A 166 9.80 0.35 2.44
CA ASN A 166 8.78 -0.69 2.22
C ASN A 166 8.88 -1.90 3.17
N ALA A 167 10.00 -2.04 3.92
CA ALA A 167 10.13 -3.04 4.97
C ALA A 167 9.12 -2.85 6.12
N PHE A 168 8.59 -1.64 6.32
CA PHE A 168 7.53 -1.33 7.27
C PHE A 168 6.17 -1.45 6.59
N GLY A 169 5.60 -2.62 6.65
CA GLY A 169 4.35 -2.84 5.91
C GLY A 169 3.56 -4.03 6.37
N MET A 170 4.09 -5.23 6.28
CA MET A 170 3.38 -6.44 6.67
C MET A 170 3.11 -6.45 8.19
N GLY A 171 1.87 -6.73 8.57
CA GLY A 171 1.48 -6.87 9.98
C GLY A 171 1.27 -5.56 10.74
N ILE A 172 1.30 -4.40 10.09
CA ILE A 172 1.01 -3.12 10.75
C ILE A 172 -0.49 -2.87 10.72
N ASP A 173 -1.09 -2.90 11.90
CA ASP A 173 -2.51 -2.63 12.12
C ASP A 173 -2.70 -1.55 13.19
N LYS A 174 -2.37 -0.30 12.85
CA LYS A 174 -2.60 0.89 13.66
C LYS A 174 -3.78 1.66 13.06
N PRO A 175 -4.92 1.76 13.76
CA PRO A 175 -6.14 2.33 13.19
C PRO A 175 -6.07 3.85 13.00
N ASP A 176 -5.37 4.54 13.88
CA ASP A 176 -5.34 6.00 14.05
C ASP A 176 -4.23 6.72 13.27
N ILE A 177 -3.74 6.14 12.18
CA ILE A 177 -2.78 6.83 11.29
C ILE A 177 -3.50 7.94 10.54
N ARG A 178 -3.09 9.19 10.79
CA ARG A 178 -3.74 10.39 10.22
C ARG A 178 -3.13 10.83 8.89
N PHE A 179 -1.89 10.46 8.60
CA PHE A 179 -1.28 10.76 7.31
C PHE A 179 -0.27 9.71 6.86
N VAL A 180 -0.18 9.52 5.55
CA VAL A 180 0.86 8.76 4.89
C VAL A 180 1.50 9.65 3.82
N ILE A 181 2.78 9.93 3.97
CA ILE A 181 3.55 10.74 3.03
C ILE A 181 4.56 9.84 2.31
N HIS A 182 4.60 9.94 0.98
CA HIS A 182 5.60 9.25 0.18
C HIS A 182 6.66 10.24 -0.29
N ALA A 183 7.88 10.09 0.19
CA ALA A 183 9.00 10.94 -0.22
C ALA A 183 9.37 10.76 -1.69
N GLN A 184 8.93 9.69 -2.32
CA GLN A 184 9.13 9.39 -3.74
C GLN A 184 7.91 8.68 -4.30
N MET A 185 7.69 8.82 -5.61
CA MET A 185 6.63 8.10 -6.31
C MET A 185 6.95 6.61 -6.39
N LEU A 186 5.97 5.78 -6.10
CA LEU A 186 6.08 4.33 -6.26
C LEU A 186 5.96 3.91 -7.73
N GLY A 187 6.48 2.74 -8.05
CA GLY A 187 6.48 2.21 -9.41
C GLY A 187 5.10 1.78 -9.92
N SER A 188 4.14 1.53 -9.02
CA SER A 188 2.77 1.15 -9.37
C SER A 188 1.73 1.86 -8.50
N LEU A 189 0.53 2.00 -9.06
CA LEU A 189 -0.62 2.57 -8.35
C LEU A 189 -1.11 1.64 -7.24
N GLU A 190 -1.03 0.35 -7.47
CA GLU A 190 -1.43 -0.70 -6.53
C GLU A 190 -0.55 -0.64 -5.28
N ALA A 191 0.78 -0.56 -5.44
CA ALA A 191 1.71 -0.42 -4.32
C ALA A 191 1.45 0.88 -3.55
N TYR A 192 1.22 2.00 -4.25
CA TYR A 192 0.87 3.26 -3.61
C TYR A 192 -0.43 3.13 -2.80
N TYR A 193 -1.46 2.52 -3.37
CA TYR A 193 -2.75 2.37 -2.70
C TYR A 193 -2.67 1.44 -1.48
N GLN A 194 -1.85 0.40 -1.55
CA GLN A 194 -1.59 -0.53 -0.44
C GLN A 194 -0.89 0.17 0.73
N GLU A 195 0.12 1.01 0.46
CA GLU A 195 0.81 1.77 1.50
C GLU A 195 -0.07 2.92 2.04
N ALA A 196 -0.72 3.70 1.18
CA ALA A 196 -1.65 4.75 1.56
C ALA A 196 -2.86 4.22 2.34
N GLY A 197 -3.33 3.02 2.02
CA GLY A 197 -4.45 2.34 2.67
C GLY A 197 -4.25 1.98 4.14
N ARG A 198 -3.03 2.17 4.68
CA ARG A 198 -2.76 2.05 6.12
C ARG A 198 -3.33 3.21 6.92
N ALA A 199 -3.56 4.36 6.28
CA ALA A 199 -4.14 5.52 6.92
C ALA A 199 -5.63 5.33 7.24
N GLY A 200 -6.08 5.90 8.35
CA GLY A 200 -7.49 6.04 8.72
C GLY A 200 -8.27 4.73 8.74
N ARG A 201 -7.73 3.64 9.27
CA ARG A 201 -8.45 2.35 9.35
C ARG A 201 -9.64 2.40 10.29
N ASP A 202 -9.66 3.34 11.22
CA ASP A 202 -10.77 3.66 12.10
C ASP A 202 -11.94 4.39 11.42
N GLY A 203 -11.79 4.74 10.14
CA GLY A 203 -12.80 5.48 9.38
C GLY A 203 -12.64 7.00 9.47
N GLU A 204 -11.80 7.52 10.34
CA GLU A 204 -11.56 8.95 10.48
C GLU A 204 -10.74 9.51 9.30
N PRO A 205 -10.88 10.82 9.00
CA PRO A 205 -10.15 11.44 7.90
C PRO A 205 -8.64 11.27 8.00
N ALA A 206 -7.99 10.95 6.88
CA ALA A 206 -6.55 10.84 6.80
C ALA A 206 -6.01 11.29 5.44
N ASP A 207 -4.79 11.84 5.43
CA ASP A 207 -4.14 12.40 4.25
C ASP A 207 -3.12 11.42 3.63
N CYS A 208 -3.15 11.29 2.31
CA CYS A 208 -2.22 10.46 1.54
C CYS A 208 -1.52 11.34 0.50
N ILE A 209 -0.21 11.62 0.70
CA ILE A 209 0.49 12.67 -0.03
C ILE A 209 1.83 12.17 -0.58
N PRO A 210 1.95 11.92 -1.88
CA PRO A 210 3.26 11.79 -2.52
C PRO A 210 3.88 13.18 -2.74
N VAL A 211 5.15 13.30 -2.35
CA VAL A 211 5.99 14.48 -2.60
C VAL A 211 6.85 14.18 -3.82
N VAL A 212 6.48 14.76 -4.97
CA VAL A 212 7.06 14.41 -6.26
C VAL A 212 7.82 15.57 -6.90
N ARG A 213 8.95 15.26 -7.54
CA ARG A 213 9.70 16.23 -8.32
C ARG A 213 9.03 16.43 -9.68
N THR A 214 8.71 17.67 -10.01
CA THR A 214 8.41 18.06 -11.39
C THR A 214 9.72 18.19 -12.15
N GLN A 215 10.08 17.16 -12.92
CA GLN A 215 11.04 17.33 -14.02
C GLN A 215 10.26 17.81 -15.22
N GLY A 216 10.78 18.83 -15.92
CA GLY A 216 10.12 19.40 -17.09
C GLY A 216 9.51 18.34 -18.00
N GLN A 217 8.22 18.46 -18.23
CA GLN A 217 7.37 17.71 -19.19
C GLN A 217 7.20 16.20 -19.07
N THR A 218 7.84 15.47 -18.18
CA THR A 218 7.51 14.05 -17.96
C THR A 218 6.47 13.89 -16.86
N ARG A 219 5.24 13.63 -17.27
CA ARG A 219 4.14 13.23 -16.40
C ARG A 219 4.53 11.95 -15.65
N PRO A 220 4.28 11.85 -14.32
CA PRO A 220 4.35 10.55 -13.67
C PRO A 220 3.44 9.57 -14.41
N ALA A 221 3.98 8.43 -14.81
CA ALA A 221 3.27 7.40 -15.59
C ALA A 221 1.99 6.87 -14.89
N ILE A 222 1.82 7.19 -13.62
CA ILE A 222 0.66 6.80 -12.80
C ILE A 222 -0.62 7.58 -13.17
N PHE A 223 -0.50 8.72 -13.85
CA PHE A 223 -1.64 9.54 -14.24
C PHE A 223 -1.75 9.72 -15.77
N PRO A 224 -2.05 8.68 -16.55
CA PRO A 224 -2.26 8.85 -17.97
C PRO A 224 -3.62 9.57 -18.20
N GLY A 225 -3.60 10.79 -18.66
CA GLY A 225 -4.82 11.25 -19.31
C GLY A 225 -5.28 12.71 -19.17
N ARG A 226 -4.71 13.59 -18.32
CA ARG A 226 -5.10 15.04 -18.35
C ARG A 226 -3.98 15.98 -17.87
N PRO A 227 -3.83 17.19 -18.45
CA PRO A 227 -2.89 18.19 -17.97
C PRO A 227 -3.31 18.70 -16.59
N LEU A 228 -2.38 18.71 -15.64
CA LEU A 228 -2.50 19.39 -14.35
C LEU A 228 -2.35 20.91 -14.51
N SER A 229 -2.74 21.49 -15.65
CA SER A 229 -2.74 22.93 -15.85
C SER A 229 -3.96 23.53 -15.17
N ARG A 230 -3.69 24.36 -14.16
CA ARG A 230 -4.60 25.18 -13.37
C ARG A 230 -5.27 24.50 -12.19
N CYS A 231 -4.53 24.32 -11.09
CA CYS A 231 -5.07 24.55 -9.77
C CYS A 231 -4.17 25.57 -9.06
N ARG A 232 -4.46 26.85 -9.26
CA ARG A 232 -4.21 27.90 -8.28
C ARG A 232 -5.30 27.74 -7.24
N THR A 233 -4.94 27.66 -5.98
CA THR A 233 -5.78 27.47 -4.79
C THR A 233 -6.08 26.03 -4.41
N GLY A 234 -5.70 25.68 -3.18
CA GLY A 234 -5.84 24.42 -2.48
C GLY A 234 -7.23 23.79 -2.46
N PHE A 235 -7.71 23.31 -3.59
CA PHE A 235 -8.98 22.61 -3.69
C PHE A 235 -8.79 21.14 -4.12
N MET A 236 -9.26 20.30 -3.26
CA MET A 236 -9.34 18.85 -3.28
C MET A 236 -9.62 18.22 -4.64
N TYR A 237 -8.74 17.30 -5.05
CA TYR A 237 -9.06 16.29 -6.05
C TYR A 237 -9.93 15.16 -5.45
N ARG A 238 -11.18 15.44 -5.12
CA ARG A 238 -12.15 14.40 -4.72
C ARG A 238 -12.52 13.41 -5.84
N GLY A 239 -11.95 13.54 -7.04
CA GLY A 239 -12.49 12.77 -8.15
C GLY A 239 -11.50 12.09 -9.10
N CYS A 240 -10.19 12.39 -9.06
CA CYS A 240 -9.31 11.95 -10.15
C CYS A 240 -8.63 10.60 -9.91
N LEU A 241 -8.10 10.35 -8.72
CA LEU A 241 -7.52 9.03 -8.37
C LEU A 241 -8.59 7.96 -8.26
N ALA A 242 -9.70 8.26 -7.58
CA ALA A 242 -10.83 7.35 -7.52
C ALA A 242 -11.41 7.07 -8.91
N LYS A 243 -11.58 8.06 -9.79
CA LYS A 243 -12.11 7.86 -11.15
C LYS A 243 -11.15 7.15 -12.10
N ALA A 244 -9.83 7.33 -11.99
CA ALA A 244 -8.86 6.60 -12.79
C ALA A 244 -8.78 5.12 -12.38
N CYS A 245 -8.80 4.84 -11.07
CA CYS A 245 -8.90 3.49 -10.53
C CYS A 245 -10.27 2.86 -10.86
N TRP A 246 -11.37 3.62 -10.74
CA TRP A 246 -12.73 3.16 -11.06
C TRP A 246 -12.94 2.88 -12.55
N ARG A 247 -12.39 3.68 -13.48
CA ARG A 247 -12.53 3.38 -14.92
C ARG A 247 -11.78 2.13 -15.34
N LYS A 248 -10.71 1.76 -14.67
CA LYS A 248 -10.03 0.48 -14.90
C LYS A 248 -10.69 -0.70 -14.18
N MET A 249 -11.40 -0.44 -13.08
CA MET A 249 -12.11 -1.45 -12.29
C MET A 249 -13.62 -1.53 -12.56
N ALA A 250 -14.19 -0.64 -13.37
CA ALA A 250 -15.60 -0.72 -13.74
C ALA A 250 -15.83 -1.92 -14.65
N VAL A 251 -16.11 -3.04 -14.03
CA VAL A 251 -16.64 -4.24 -14.68
C VAL A 251 -17.99 -3.86 -15.29
N LYS A 252 -18.16 -4.15 -16.58
CA LYS A 252 -19.46 -4.22 -17.22
C LYS A 252 -20.41 -5.00 -16.31
N ARG A 253 -21.51 -4.36 -15.87
CA ARG A 253 -22.65 -5.11 -15.36
C ARG A 253 -23.04 -6.09 -16.45
N LEU A 254 -22.85 -7.36 -16.22
CA LEU A 254 -23.51 -8.38 -17.00
C LEU A 254 -24.99 -8.26 -16.67
N SER A 255 -25.75 -7.67 -17.59
CA SER A 255 -27.20 -7.77 -17.58
C SER A 255 -27.57 -9.24 -17.77
N ASN A 256 -28.13 -9.84 -16.76
CA ASN A 256 -28.87 -11.08 -16.90
C ASN A 256 -30.03 -10.84 -17.87
N ARG A 257 -30.01 -11.57 -18.92
CA ARG A 257 -31.21 -12.14 -19.55
C ARG A 257 -30.94 -13.60 -19.79
#